data_f9d3fbea3084a6b09d8e455e45ca7011
#
_entry.id   f9d3fbea3084a6b09d8e455e45ca7011
#
_cell.length_a   1.000
_cell.length_b   1.000
_cell.length_c   1.000
_cell.angle_alpha   90.00
_cell.angle_beta   90.00
_cell.angle_gamma   90.00
#
_symmetry.space_group_name_H-M   'P 1'
#
loop_
_entity.id
_entity.type
_entity.pdbx_description
1 polymer ?
#
loop_
_entity_poly.entity_id
_entity_poly.type
_entity_poly.pdbx_seq_one_letter_code
_entity_poly.pdbx_strand_id
1 'polypeptide(L)'
;MIERRVIMKKSINTKLVQGCRGCDPYTGAISFPIYQSATFRHPSLNQTTGYDYSRLQNPTREELENTLALLENGKHGFAFSSGMAAVSAILKLFSPNDHIIVSDDLYWGTYRLFEEIYRKYGIDFSFVDTSSIKNIEESIKHNTAAIFVETPSNPMMKITDLIAVSKLSKSKGILTIVDNTFLTPYYQRPLEFGIDIVLHSGTKYLGGHNDTLAGFIVVSDQELSEKLRLIQKSEGAVLAPFDSWLIQRGIKTLGVRLERQQYNAHKVAQWLKTHKNVQKVFYAGLPESPGYEVLTRQATGFGAMVSFHVKETGFIEPILERVK
;
A
#
# COMPACT_ATOMS: atom_id res chain seq x y z
N MET A 1 28.11 -32.49 -14.42
CA MET A 1 27.32 -32.49 -13.19
C MET A 1 26.83 -31.06 -12.98
N ILE A 2 25.55 -30.80 -13.25
CA ILE A 2 24.94 -29.49 -12.97
C ILE A 2 24.52 -29.54 -11.50
N GLU A 3 25.29 -28.87 -10.62
CA GLU A 3 24.91 -28.72 -9.23
C GLU A 3 23.54 -28.05 -9.18
N ARG A 4 22.55 -28.71 -8.59
CA ARG A 4 21.28 -28.10 -8.17
C ARG A 4 21.61 -27.02 -7.13
N ARG A 5 21.77 -25.76 -7.56
CA ARG A 5 21.79 -24.64 -6.64
C ARG A 5 20.50 -24.71 -5.84
N VAL A 6 20.61 -25.00 -4.56
CA VAL A 6 19.51 -24.83 -3.61
C VAL A 6 19.16 -23.34 -3.64
N ILE A 7 18.04 -23.00 -4.28
CA ILE A 7 17.52 -21.62 -4.28
C ILE A 7 16.99 -21.36 -2.88
N MET A 8 17.87 -20.85 -2.01
CA MET A 8 17.45 -20.40 -0.69
C MET A 8 16.44 -19.25 -0.85
N LYS A 9 15.27 -19.38 -0.21
CA LYS A 9 14.25 -18.31 -0.20
C LYS A 9 14.86 -17.07 0.46
N LYS A 10 15.05 -15.99 -0.30
CA LYS A 10 15.62 -14.74 0.20
C LYS A 10 14.76 -14.16 1.32
N SER A 11 15.39 -13.70 2.39
CA SER A 11 14.71 -12.97 3.46
C SER A 11 14.13 -11.65 2.93
N ILE A 12 13.17 -11.09 3.65
CA ILE A 12 12.60 -9.77 3.29
C ILE A 12 13.69 -8.69 3.22
N ASN A 13 14.63 -8.67 4.17
CA ASN A 13 15.74 -7.72 4.20
C ASN A 13 16.65 -7.86 2.96
N THR A 14 16.91 -9.08 2.51
CA THR A 14 17.65 -9.32 1.25
C THR A 14 16.88 -8.80 0.04
N LYS A 15 15.57 -9.06 -0.02
CA LYS A 15 14.70 -8.57 -1.11
C LYS A 15 14.68 -7.03 -1.16
N LEU A 16 14.60 -6.35 -0.02
CA LEU A 16 14.63 -4.88 0.07
C LEU A 16 15.92 -4.29 -0.52
N VAL A 17 17.07 -4.86 -0.17
CA VAL A 17 18.37 -4.33 -0.60
C VAL A 17 18.66 -4.62 -2.07
N GLN A 18 18.35 -5.84 -2.54
CA GLN A 18 18.68 -6.28 -3.88
C GLN A 18 17.66 -5.84 -4.95
N GLY A 19 16.39 -5.59 -4.57
CA GLY A 19 15.30 -5.41 -5.53
C GLY A 19 15.00 -6.70 -6.30
N CYS A 20 14.33 -6.57 -7.44
CA CYS A 20 13.94 -7.70 -8.28
C CYS A 20 15.13 -8.27 -9.06
N ARG A 21 15.81 -7.45 -9.84
CA ARG A 21 16.89 -7.87 -10.77
C ARG A 21 18.26 -7.93 -10.10
N GLY A 22 18.49 -7.20 -9.02
CA GLY A 22 19.76 -7.14 -8.30
C GLY A 22 20.82 -6.25 -8.96
N CYS A 23 20.86 -6.15 -10.28
CA CYS A 23 21.74 -5.25 -11.04
C CYS A 23 21.16 -4.97 -12.43
N ASP A 24 21.67 -3.92 -13.09
CA ASP A 24 21.37 -3.64 -14.49
C ASP A 24 21.97 -4.73 -15.42
N PRO A 25 21.16 -5.37 -16.27
CA PRO A 25 21.65 -6.47 -17.12
C PRO A 25 22.62 -6.01 -18.21
N TYR A 26 22.63 -4.72 -18.58
CA TYR A 26 23.46 -4.20 -19.66
C TYR A 26 24.86 -3.77 -19.18
N THR A 27 24.93 -3.14 -18.03
CA THR A 27 26.17 -2.54 -17.52
C THR A 27 26.70 -3.24 -16.26
N GLY A 28 25.89 -4.10 -15.62
CA GLY A 28 26.20 -4.68 -14.30
C GLY A 28 26.09 -3.70 -13.13
N ALA A 29 25.58 -2.49 -13.35
CA ALA A 29 25.43 -1.49 -12.31
C ALA A 29 24.52 -2.02 -11.17
N ILE A 30 25.00 -1.96 -9.92
CA ILE A 30 24.26 -2.41 -8.75
C ILE A 30 23.09 -1.46 -8.41
N SER A 31 23.25 -0.16 -8.68
CA SER A 31 22.14 0.79 -8.67
C SER A 31 21.52 0.82 -10.06
N PHE A 32 20.23 0.48 -10.16
CA PHE A 32 19.55 0.45 -11.43
C PHE A 32 19.56 1.84 -12.09
N PRO A 33 19.85 1.96 -13.41
CA PRO A 33 19.94 3.25 -14.10
C PRO A 33 18.62 4.00 -14.17
N ILE A 34 18.70 5.33 -14.25
CA ILE A 34 17.55 6.20 -14.52
C ILE A 34 17.42 6.39 -16.04
N TYR A 35 16.39 5.78 -16.63
CA TYR A 35 16.05 5.96 -18.04
C TYR A 35 15.12 7.16 -18.21
N GLN A 36 15.71 8.36 -18.22
CA GLN A 36 15.00 9.62 -18.38
C GLN A 36 14.74 9.90 -19.88
N SER A 37 13.85 9.10 -20.47
CA SER A 37 13.48 9.19 -21.89
C SER A 37 11.96 9.10 -22.03
N ALA A 38 11.38 9.88 -22.95
CA ALA A 38 9.96 9.79 -23.29
C ALA A 38 9.69 8.68 -24.29
N THR A 39 10.56 8.52 -25.31
CA THR A 39 10.37 7.60 -26.44
C THR A 39 11.58 6.69 -26.60
N PHE A 40 11.36 5.50 -27.14
CA PHE A 40 12.40 4.50 -27.40
C PHE A 40 12.39 4.13 -28.89
N ARG A 41 13.59 4.00 -29.49
CA ARG A 41 13.76 3.63 -30.90
C ARG A 41 13.61 2.11 -31.05
N HIS A 42 12.80 1.69 -32.00
CA HIS A 42 12.75 0.31 -32.46
C HIS A 42 13.90 -0.01 -33.39
N PRO A 43 14.50 -1.22 -33.32
CA PRO A 43 15.54 -1.65 -34.25
C PRO A 43 15.05 -1.69 -35.71
N SER A 44 13.80 -2.16 -35.92
CA SER A 44 13.14 -2.20 -37.23
C SER A 44 11.62 -2.21 -37.09
N LEU A 45 10.86 -2.16 -38.18
CA LEU A 45 9.39 -2.18 -38.17
C LEU A 45 8.80 -3.38 -37.41
N ASN A 46 9.44 -4.54 -37.48
CA ASN A 46 8.95 -5.78 -36.87
C ASN A 46 9.75 -6.20 -35.63
N GLN A 47 10.58 -5.34 -35.07
CA GLN A 47 11.40 -5.61 -33.90
C GLN A 47 11.20 -4.50 -32.87
N THR A 48 10.94 -4.90 -31.61
CA THR A 48 10.86 -3.98 -30.48
C THR A 48 11.89 -4.34 -29.43
N THR A 49 12.33 -3.33 -28.66
CA THR A 49 13.14 -3.53 -27.45
C THR A 49 12.28 -3.88 -26.23
N GLY A 50 10.94 -3.92 -26.39
CA GLY A 50 9.97 -4.03 -25.29
C GLY A 50 9.53 -2.68 -24.73
N TYR A 51 10.12 -1.56 -25.22
CA TYR A 51 9.82 -0.21 -24.79
C TYR A 51 9.53 0.67 -26.00
N ASP A 52 8.45 1.44 -25.94
CA ASP A 52 7.99 2.36 -26.96
C ASP A 52 7.95 3.80 -26.43
N TYR A 53 7.25 3.95 -25.30
CA TYR A 53 6.92 5.25 -24.74
C TYR A 53 6.80 5.15 -23.21
N SER A 54 7.42 6.07 -22.46
CA SER A 54 7.53 6.00 -20.99
C SER A 54 6.20 6.02 -20.23
N ARG A 55 5.14 6.59 -20.80
CA ARG A 55 3.79 6.45 -20.21
C ARG A 55 3.30 5.00 -20.20
N LEU A 56 3.65 4.23 -21.23
CA LEU A 56 3.31 2.80 -21.33
C LEU A 56 4.25 1.97 -20.46
N GLN A 57 5.56 2.08 -20.72
CA GLN A 57 6.61 1.30 -20.08
C GLN A 57 7.90 2.12 -19.97
N ASN A 58 8.59 1.99 -18.85
CA ASN A 58 9.90 2.60 -18.64
C ASN A 58 10.76 1.65 -17.80
N PRO A 59 12.02 1.38 -18.17
CA PRO A 59 12.84 0.39 -17.48
C PRO A 59 13.02 0.66 -15.98
N THR A 60 13.17 1.94 -15.58
CA THR A 60 13.34 2.32 -14.17
C THR A 60 12.07 2.10 -13.36
N ARG A 61 10.91 2.48 -13.92
CA ARG A 61 9.62 2.24 -13.28
C ARG A 61 9.29 0.75 -13.20
N GLU A 62 9.56 0.00 -14.25
CA GLU A 62 9.35 -1.45 -14.29
C GLU A 62 10.14 -2.19 -13.22
N GLU A 63 11.42 -1.82 -13.00
CA GLU A 63 12.22 -2.41 -11.93
C GLU A 63 11.61 -2.15 -10.54
N LEU A 64 11.06 -0.94 -10.31
CA LEU A 64 10.32 -0.62 -9.09
C LEU A 64 9.03 -1.42 -8.98
N GLU A 65 8.22 -1.50 -10.04
CA GLU A 65 6.97 -2.27 -10.10
C GLU A 65 7.22 -3.74 -9.78
N ASN A 66 8.26 -4.33 -10.37
CA ASN A 66 8.66 -5.72 -10.11
C ASN A 66 9.20 -5.92 -8.69
N THR A 67 9.94 -4.94 -8.15
CA THR A 67 10.42 -4.99 -6.76
C THR A 67 9.26 -4.99 -5.77
N LEU A 68 8.23 -4.15 -5.99
CA LEU A 68 7.05 -4.10 -5.13
C LEU A 68 6.23 -5.40 -5.21
N ALA A 69 6.05 -5.96 -6.41
CA ALA A 69 5.42 -7.27 -6.57
C ALA A 69 6.18 -8.35 -5.79
N LEU A 70 7.53 -8.36 -5.88
CA LEU A 70 8.37 -9.29 -5.12
C LEU A 70 8.23 -9.13 -3.60
N LEU A 71 8.13 -7.89 -3.09
CA LEU A 71 8.03 -7.61 -1.66
C LEU A 71 6.68 -8.02 -1.07
N GLU A 72 5.59 -7.79 -1.81
CA GLU A 72 4.23 -8.21 -1.43
C GLU A 72 3.95 -9.69 -1.71
N ASN A 73 4.91 -10.44 -2.28
CA ASN A 73 4.70 -11.79 -2.80
C ASN A 73 3.55 -11.86 -3.84
N GLY A 74 3.34 -10.77 -4.57
CA GLY A 74 2.43 -10.68 -5.71
C GLY A 74 3.14 -10.98 -7.04
N LYS A 75 2.38 -10.94 -8.14
CA LYS A 75 2.91 -11.18 -9.49
C LYS A 75 3.08 -9.90 -10.31
N HIS A 76 2.23 -8.91 -10.11
CA HIS A 76 2.18 -7.69 -10.91
C HIS A 76 2.14 -6.47 -10.00
N GLY A 77 3.04 -5.52 -10.27
CA GLY A 77 3.11 -4.23 -9.61
C GLY A 77 2.81 -3.08 -10.58
N PHE A 78 2.27 -1.98 -10.05
CA PHE A 78 1.94 -0.77 -10.79
C PHE A 78 2.35 0.44 -9.99
N ALA A 79 3.09 1.37 -10.60
CA ALA A 79 3.55 2.60 -9.97
C ALA A 79 2.84 3.82 -10.56
N PHE A 80 2.21 4.61 -9.69
CA PHE A 80 1.42 5.80 -10.00
C PHE A 80 2.07 7.04 -9.39
N SER A 81 1.73 8.21 -9.92
CA SER A 81 2.26 9.51 -9.51
C SER A 81 1.90 9.91 -8.06
N SER A 82 0.95 9.26 -7.43
CA SER A 82 0.57 9.45 -6.02
C SER A 82 -0.28 8.29 -5.51
N GLY A 83 -0.43 8.17 -4.16
CA GLY A 83 -1.38 7.23 -3.56
C GLY A 83 -2.80 7.45 -4.05
N MET A 84 -3.24 8.71 -4.19
CA MET A 84 -4.57 9.04 -4.69
C MET A 84 -4.77 8.65 -6.17
N ALA A 85 -3.73 8.72 -7.00
CA ALA A 85 -3.77 8.22 -8.37
C ALA A 85 -3.95 6.69 -8.42
N ALA A 86 -3.32 5.96 -7.50
CA ALA A 86 -3.50 4.53 -7.35
C ALA A 86 -4.93 4.19 -6.88
N VAL A 87 -5.47 4.89 -5.86
CA VAL A 87 -6.87 4.72 -5.41
C VAL A 87 -7.84 4.99 -6.57
N SER A 88 -7.63 6.07 -7.32
CA SER A 88 -8.45 6.42 -8.49
C SER A 88 -8.42 5.34 -9.57
N ALA A 89 -7.25 4.75 -9.83
CA ALA A 89 -7.11 3.65 -10.79
C ALA A 89 -7.89 2.40 -10.35
N ILE A 90 -7.88 2.07 -9.06
CA ILE A 90 -8.69 0.96 -8.51
C ILE A 90 -10.18 1.20 -8.72
N LEU A 91 -10.66 2.42 -8.45
CA LEU A 91 -12.09 2.74 -8.58
C LEU A 91 -12.59 2.62 -10.02
N LYS A 92 -11.73 2.72 -11.02
CA LYS A 92 -12.09 2.52 -12.43
C LYS A 92 -12.26 1.06 -12.85
N LEU A 93 -12.02 0.13 -11.95
CA LEU A 93 -12.42 -1.26 -12.14
C LEU A 93 -13.94 -1.46 -11.99
N PHE A 94 -14.64 -0.49 -11.40
CA PHE A 94 -16.06 -0.56 -11.06
C PHE A 94 -16.90 0.29 -11.99
N SER A 95 -18.16 -0.12 -12.13
CA SER A 95 -19.16 0.51 -12.99
C SER A 95 -20.19 1.30 -12.17
N PRO A 96 -20.95 2.21 -12.79
CA PRO A 96 -22.12 2.81 -12.15
C PRO A 96 -23.06 1.75 -11.59
N ASN A 97 -23.61 1.99 -10.41
CA ASN A 97 -24.44 1.11 -9.58
C ASN A 97 -23.67 0.02 -8.82
N ASP A 98 -22.35 -0.13 -8.98
CA ASP A 98 -21.58 -0.98 -8.06
C ASP A 98 -21.56 -0.36 -6.66
N HIS A 99 -21.62 -1.23 -5.66
CA HIS A 99 -21.52 -0.85 -4.25
C HIS A 99 -20.18 -1.30 -3.67
N ILE A 100 -19.53 -0.42 -2.90
CA ILE A 100 -18.27 -0.70 -2.23
C ILE A 100 -18.43 -0.49 -0.72
N ILE A 101 -18.09 -1.49 0.08
CA ILE A 101 -17.99 -1.38 1.54
C ILE A 101 -16.62 -0.82 1.86
N VAL A 102 -16.54 0.20 2.72
CA VAL A 102 -15.31 0.95 3.01
C VAL A 102 -15.13 1.08 4.53
N SER A 103 -13.88 1.03 5.00
CA SER A 103 -13.57 1.37 6.39
C SER A 103 -14.10 2.78 6.74
N ASP A 104 -14.75 2.94 7.88
CA ASP A 104 -15.26 4.22 8.38
C ASP A 104 -14.15 5.17 8.85
N ASP A 105 -13.03 4.60 9.24
CA ASP A 105 -11.81 5.27 9.66
C ASP A 105 -10.72 4.99 8.63
N LEU A 106 -10.45 5.98 7.75
CA LEU A 106 -9.47 5.87 6.67
C LEU A 106 -8.95 7.25 6.29
N TYR A 107 -7.92 7.29 5.46
CA TYR A 107 -7.32 8.53 4.99
C TYR A 107 -8.37 9.48 4.37
N TRP A 108 -8.41 10.72 4.87
CA TRP A 108 -9.41 11.72 4.45
C TRP A 108 -9.44 11.98 2.94
N GLY A 109 -8.28 11.89 2.26
CA GLY A 109 -8.21 12.05 0.80
C GLY A 109 -8.98 10.96 0.06
N THR A 110 -8.96 9.73 0.57
CA THR A 110 -9.71 8.59 0.03
C THR A 110 -11.21 8.79 0.23
N TYR A 111 -11.64 9.19 1.45
CA TYR A 111 -13.04 9.53 1.74
C TYR A 111 -13.56 10.61 0.79
N ARG A 112 -12.81 11.72 0.66
CA ARG A 112 -13.17 12.83 -0.23
C ARG A 112 -13.31 12.39 -1.68
N LEU A 113 -12.38 11.54 -2.17
CA LEU A 113 -12.43 11.01 -3.53
C LEU A 113 -13.71 10.18 -3.76
N PHE A 114 -14.08 9.34 -2.80
CA PHE A 114 -15.26 8.48 -2.87
C PHE A 114 -16.53 9.30 -2.87
N GLU A 115 -16.72 10.16 -1.88
CA GLU A 115 -17.95 10.93 -1.68
C GLU A 115 -18.13 12.06 -2.70
N GLU A 116 -17.08 12.84 -2.96
CA GLU A 116 -17.22 14.05 -3.77
C GLU A 116 -17.01 13.81 -5.27
N ILE A 117 -16.33 12.73 -5.64
CA ILE A 117 -16.03 12.44 -7.04
C ILE A 117 -16.77 11.19 -7.53
N TYR A 118 -16.44 10.01 -6.99
CA TYR A 118 -16.94 8.76 -7.57
C TYR A 118 -18.42 8.48 -7.30
N ARG A 119 -18.99 8.98 -6.19
CA ARG A 119 -20.44 8.92 -5.97
C ARG A 119 -21.22 9.66 -7.07
N LYS A 120 -20.68 10.73 -7.64
CA LYS A 120 -21.29 11.43 -8.79
C LYS A 120 -21.26 10.60 -10.08
N TYR A 121 -20.37 9.65 -10.19
CA TYR A 121 -20.31 8.70 -11.31
C TYR A 121 -21.12 7.42 -11.05
N GLY A 122 -21.94 7.41 -10.01
CA GLY A 122 -22.92 6.35 -9.74
C GLY A 122 -22.36 5.16 -8.96
N ILE A 123 -21.18 5.23 -8.38
CA ILE A 123 -20.68 4.20 -7.45
C ILE A 123 -21.24 4.51 -6.05
N ASP A 124 -21.81 3.50 -5.39
CA ASP A 124 -22.35 3.63 -4.03
C ASP A 124 -21.32 3.16 -2.98
N PHE A 125 -21.29 3.83 -1.83
CA PHE A 125 -20.35 3.54 -0.75
C PHE A 125 -21.08 3.38 0.59
N SER A 126 -20.71 2.34 1.36
CA SER A 126 -21.09 2.18 2.76
C SER A 126 -19.85 2.22 3.63
N PHE A 127 -19.72 3.26 4.46
CA PHE A 127 -18.62 3.39 5.42
C PHE A 127 -19.01 2.68 6.72
N VAL A 128 -18.22 1.68 7.12
CA VAL A 128 -18.51 0.83 8.27
C VAL A 128 -17.25 0.56 9.08
N ASP A 129 -17.43 0.25 10.37
CA ASP A 129 -16.31 -0.22 11.19
C ASP A 129 -15.89 -1.64 10.76
N THR A 130 -14.84 -1.70 9.91
CA THR A 130 -14.33 -2.96 9.35
C THR A 130 -13.52 -3.80 10.35
N SER A 131 -13.27 -3.31 11.57
CA SER A 131 -12.72 -4.13 12.64
C SER A 131 -13.69 -5.21 13.10
N SER A 132 -14.98 -5.06 12.77
CA SER A 132 -16.05 -6.04 12.98
C SER A 132 -16.47 -6.69 11.68
N ILE A 133 -16.17 -7.98 11.52
CA ILE A 133 -16.59 -8.75 10.33
C ILE A 133 -18.11 -8.78 10.19
N LYS A 134 -18.85 -8.73 11.30
CA LYS A 134 -20.30 -8.66 11.31
C LYS A 134 -20.83 -7.40 10.63
N ASN A 135 -20.23 -6.24 10.90
CA ASN A 135 -20.63 -4.99 10.26
C ASN A 135 -20.42 -5.04 8.74
N ILE A 136 -19.31 -5.66 8.29
CA ILE A 136 -19.06 -5.88 6.87
C ILE A 136 -20.15 -6.76 6.28
N GLU A 137 -20.46 -7.91 6.91
CA GLU A 137 -21.44 -8.87 6.43
C GLU A 137 -22.86 -8.27 6.34
N GLU A 138 -23.29 -7.52 7.35
CA GLU A 138 -24.59 -6.85 7.39
C GLU A 138 -24.71 -5.71 6.35
N SER A 139 -23.59 -5.19 5.86
CA SER A 139 -23.54 -4.13 4.85
C SER A 139 -23.52 -4.65 3.40
N ILE A 140 -23.42 -5.97 3.19
CA ILE A 140 -23.41 -6.55 1.86
C ILE A 140 -24.79 -6.39 1.19
N LYS A 141 -24.79 -5.77 0.02
CA LYS A 141 -25.94 -5.62 -0.87
C LYS A 141 -25.82 -6.56 -2.07
N HIS A 142 -26.89 -6.72 -2.85
CA HIS A 142 -26.90 -7.55 -4.05
C HIS A 142 -25.89 -7.09 -5.14
N ASN A 143 -25.53 -5.80 -5.13
CA ASN A 143 -24.61 -5.15 -6.05
C ASN A 143 -23.27 -4.80 -5.40
N THR A 144 -22.91 -5.40 -4.24
CA THR A 144 -21.62 -5.19 -3.62
C THR A 144 -20.51 -5.82 -4.45
N ALA A 145 -19.65 -5.00 -5.02
CA ALA A 145 -18.56 -5.40 -5.91
C ALA A 145 -17.21 -5.49 -5.18
N ALA A 146 -17.01 -4.68 -4.12
CA ALA A 146 -15.74 -4.69 -3.38
C ALA A 146 -15.89 -4.36 -1.90
N ILE A 147 -14.85 -4.75 -1.13
CA ILE A 147 -14.57 -4.33 0.25
C ILE A 147 -13.22 -3.63 0.25
N PHE A 148 -13.21 -2.34 0.59
CA PHE A 148 -12.01 -1.50 0.70
C PHE A 148 -11.66 -1.28 2.17
N VAL A 149 -10.51 -1.79 2.59
CA VAL A 149 -10.04 -1.75 3.98
C VAL A 149 -8.74 -0.95 4.08
N GLU A 150 -8.64 -0.07 5.07
CA GLU A 150 -7.37 0.50 5.52
C GLU A 150 -7.04 -0.09 6.91
N THR A 151 -5.91 -0.82 7.04
CA THR A 151 -5.54 -1.47 8.30
C THR A 151 -4.03 -1.55 8.51
N PRO A 152 -3.49 -1.01 9.62
CA PRO A 152 -4.16 -0.16 10.61
C PRO A 152 -4.78 1.09 9.98
N SER A 153 -5.95 1.51 10.48
CA SER A 153 -6.68 2.66 9.95
C SER A 153 -6.06 4.01 10.35
N ASN A 154 -6.47 5.09 9.73
CA ASN A 154 -6.01 6.46 10.02
C ASN A 154 -7.20 7.37 10.37
N PRO A 155 -7.25 7.96 11.60
CA PRO A 155 -6.17 8.04 12.60
C PRO A 155 -6.31 7.09 13.80
N MET A 156 -7.35 6.26 13.87
CA MET A 156 -7.72 5.54 15.11
C MET A 156 -6.99 4.22 15.29
N MET A 157 -6.15 3.79 14.32
CA MET A 157 -5.37 2.54 14.36
C MET A 157 -6.26 1.30 14.54
N LYS A 158 -7.48 1.29 13.98
CA LYS A 158 -8.36 0.12 13.98
C LYS A 158 -7.73 -1.00 13.16
N ILE A 159 -7.89 -2.24 13.60
CA ILE A 159 -7.35 -3.43 12.94
C ILE A 159 -8.49 -4.26 12.38
N THR A 160 -8.40 -4.56 11.09
CA THR A 160 -9.33 -5.46 10.39
C THR A 160 -8.68 -6.84 10.23
N ASP A 161 -9.42 -7.90 10.50
CA ASP A 161 -8.98 -9.29 10.29
C ASP A 161 -9.03 -9.64 8.79
N LEU A 162 -7.88 -9.61 8.13
CA LEU A 162 -7.75 -9.84 6.68
C LEU A 162 -8.12 -11.27 6.29
N ILE A 163 -7.89 -12.26 7.16
CA ILE A 163 -8.25 -13.66 6.92
C ILE A 163 -9.78 -13.80 6.90
N ALA A 164 -10.44 -13.18 7.87
CA ALA A 164 -11.90 -13.19 7.96
C ALA A 164 -12.55 -12.47 6.77
N VAL A 165 -12.03 -11.28 6.39
CA VAL A 165 -12.49 -10.51 5.22
C VAL A 165 -12.31 -11.32 3.94
N SER A 166 -11.14 -11.90 3.71
CA SER A 166 -10.87 -12.74 2.53
C SER A 166 -11.82 -13.94 2.44
N LYS A 167 -12.08 -14.60 3.56
CA LYS A 167 -13.02 -15.74 3.60
C LYS A 167 -14.45 -15.32 3.27
N LEU A 168 -14.92 -14.22 3.86
CA LEU A 168 -16.26 -13.67 3.60
C LEU A 168 -16.41 -13.26 2.14
N SER A 169 -15.48 -12.47 1.63
CA SER A 169 -15.54 -11.93 0.25
C SER A 169 -15.53 -13.03 -0.81
N LYS A 170 -14.67 -14.04 -0.66
CA LYS A 170 -14.60 -15.19 -1.58
C LYS A 170 -15.91 -15.97 -1.64
N SER A 171 -16.60 -16.14 -0.50
CA SER A 171 -17.90 -16.83 -0.46
C SER A 171 -19.02 -16.08 -1.20
N LYS A 172 -18.81 -14.81 -1.50
CA LYS A 172 -19.78 -13.90 -2.15
C LYS A 172 -19.33 -13.41 -3.53
N GLY A 173 -18.12 -13.76 -3.98
CA GLY A 173 -17.55 -13.25 -5.24
C GLY A 173 -17.25 -11.75 -5.23
N ILE A 174 -16.91 -11.19 -4.05
CA ILE A 174 -16.63 -9.76 -3.83
C ILE A 174 -15.12 -9.55 -3.83
N LEU A 175 -14.61 -8.52 -4.55
CA LEU A 175 -13.20 -8.15 -4.55
C LEU A 175 -12.77 -7.53 -3.22
N THR A 176 -11.53 -7.79 -2.83
CA THR A 176 -10.93 -7.22 -1.63
C THR A 176 -9.78 -6.29 -1.97
N ILE A 177 -9.78 -5.10 -1.37
CA ILE A 177 -8.77 -4.07 -1.54
C ILE A 177 -8.25 -3.69 -0.16
N VAL A 178 -6.94 -3.72 0.03
CA VAL A 178 -6.31 -3.34 1.30
C VAL A 178 -5.28 -2.24 1.08
N ASP A 179 -5.49 -1.09 1.72
CA ASP A 179 -4.44 -0.09 1.89
C ASP A 179 -3.50 -0.53 3.02
N ASN A 180 -2.31 -0.97 2.64
CA ASN A 180 -1.26 -1.49 3.52
C ASN A 180 -0.15 -0.47 3.78
N THR A 181 -0.44 0.83 3.63
CA THR A 181 0.55 1.92 3.71
C THR A 181 1.29 1.94 5.04
N PHE A 182 0.60 1.71 6.18
CA PHE A 182 1.21 1.86 7.50
C PHE A 182 2.09 0.68 7.92
N LEU A 183 1.80 -0.52 7.44
CA LEU A 183 2.61 -1.71 7.76
C LEU A 183 3.63 -2.03 6.67
N THR A 184 3.39 -1.64 5.43
CA THR A 184 4.24 -1.97 4.28
C THR A 184 4.42 -3.48 4.09
N PRO A 185 4.99 -3.98 2.99
CA PRO A 185 5.28 -5.40 2.83
C PRO A 185 6.32 -5.91 3.83
N TYR A 186 6.97 -5.02 4.57
CA TYR A 186 7.92 -5.42 5.60
C TYR A 186 7.24 -6.11 6.77
N TYR A 187 6.11 -5.56 7.25
CA TYR A 187 5.39 -6.11 8.39
C TYR A 187 4.15 -6.93 8.00
N GLN A 188 3.45 -6.58 6.93
CA GLN A 188 2.23 -7.24 6.51
C GLN A 188 2.19 -7.42 4.99
N ARG A 189 1.73 -8.58 4.52
CA ARG A 189 1.57 -8.90 3.10
C ARG A 189 0.15 -9.44 2.86
N PRO A 190 -0.81 -8.58 2.58
CA PRO A 190 -2.23 -8.95 2.47
C PRO A 190 -2.52 -10.02 1.41
N LEU A 191 -1.75 -10.06 0.30
CA LEU A 191 -1.91 -11.10 -0.73
C LEU A 191 -1.72 -12.52 -0.17
N GLU A 192 -0.88 -12.71 0.87
CA GLU A 192 -0.68 -14.02 1.52
C GLU A 192 -1.94 -14.51 2.25
N PHE A 193 -2.85 -13.61 2.59
CA PHE A 193 -4.14 -13.93 3.23
C PHE A 193 -5.29 -14.05 2.22
N GLY A 194 -4.96 -13.92 0.91
CA GLY A 194 -5.93 -14.07 -0.18
C GLY A 194 -6.72 -12.80 -0.48
N ILE A 195 -6.18 -11.64 -0.15
CA ILE A 195 -6.65 -10.33 -0.61
C ILE A 195 -6.30 -10.19 -2.11
N ASP A 196 -7.16 -9.54 -2.88
CA ASP A 196 -7.03 -9.45 -4.33
C ASP A 196 -6.13 -8.29 -4.76
N ILE A 197 -6.28 -7.13 -4.12
CA ILE A 197 -5.58 -5.89 -4.47
C ILE A 197 -4.93 -5.30 -3.21
N VAL A 198 -3.63 -5.02 -3.27
CA VAL A 198 -2.90 -4.29 -2.23
C VAL A 198 -2.51 -2.92 -2.76
N LEU A 199 -2.83 -1.89 -1.98
CA LEU A 199 -2.54 -0.49 -2.24
C LEU A 199 -1.48 0.03 -1.27
N HIS A 200 -0.63 0.94 -1.73
CA HIS A 200 0.29 1.72 -0.90
C HIS A 200 0.38 3.17 -1.35
N SER A 201 0.40 4.08 -0.40
CA SER A 201 1.04 5.38 -0.62
C SER A 201 2.55 5.23 -0.46
N GLY A 202 3.26 5.21 -1.60
CA GLY A 202 4.73 5.16 -1.61
C GLY A 202 5.40 6.40 -1.02
N THR A 203 4.67 7.51 -0.95
CA THR A 203 5.06 8.78 -0.32
C THR A 203 5.48 8.62 1.15
N LYS A 204 4.97 7.58 1.82
CA LYS A 204 5.16 7.36 3.26
C LYS A 204 6.42 6.50 3.52
N TYR A 205 6.27 5.36 4.17
CA TYR A 205 7.41 4.53 4.60
C TYR A 205 8.24 3.94 3.47
N LEU A 206 7.62 3.61 2.31
CA LEU A 206 8.35 3.04 1.18
C LEU A 206 9.39 4.01 0.62
N GLY A 207 9.02 5.26 0.38
CA GLY A 207 9.96 6.35 0.05
C GLY A 207 10.82 6.72 1.25
N GLY A 208 10.17 7.10 2.35
CA GLY A 208 10.75 7.28 3.68
C GLY A 208 11.67 8.48 3.87
N HIS A 209 11.77 9.39 2.87
CA HIS A 209 12.67 10.53 2.88
C HIS A 209 11.96 11.87 2.63
N ASN A 210 10.63 11.87 2.51
CA ASN A 210 9.79 13.06 2.29
C ASN A 210 10.17 13.88 1.03
N ASP A 211 10.71 13.24 0.01
CA ASP A 211 11.31 13.87 -1.18
C ASP A 211 10.58 13.52 -2.49
N THR A 212 9.58 12.63 -2.46
CA THR A 212 8.79 12.24 -3.63
C THR A 212 7.39 11.77 -3.26
N LEU A 213 6.45 11.88 -4.21
CA LEU A 213 5.12 11.30 -4.15
C LEU A 213 5.08 10.01 -4.98
N ALA A 214 4.39 8.99 -4.49
CA ALA A 214 4.14 7.78 -5.25
C ALA A 214 2.91 7.03 -4.73
N GLY A 215 2.27 6.24 -5.60
CA GLY A 215 1.24 5.27 -5.25
C GLY A 215 1.52 3.93 -5.90
N PHE A 216 1.14 2.84 -5.25
CA PHE A 216 1.40 1.50 -5.77
C PHE A 216 0.19 0.60 -5.63
N ILE A 217 0.02 -0.26 -6.63
CA ILE A 217 -0.94 -1.37 -6.60
C ILE A 217 -0.16 -2.65 -6.85
N VAL A 218 -0.46 -3.70 -6.09
CA VAL A 218 0.08 -5.05 -6.32
C VAL A 218 -1.07 -6.05 -6.36
N VAL A 219 -1.04 -6.93 -7.37
CA VAL A 219 -2.02 -7.99 -7.56
C VAL A 219 -1.33 -9.30 -7.96
N SER A 220 -2.02 -10.43 -7.81
CA SER A 220 -1.55 -11.74 -8.31
C SER A 220 -2.38 -12.28 -9.46
N ASP A 221 -3.59 -11.77 -9.64
CA ASP A 221 -4.51 -12.17 -10.70
C ASP A 221 -4.15 -11.53 -12.04
N GLN A 222 -4.15 -12.31 -13.12
CA GLN A 222 -3.76 -11.86 -14.45
C GLN A 222 -4.80 -10.93 -15.07
N GLU A 223 -6.08 -11.21 -14.91
CA GLU A 223 -7.16 -10.40 -15.48
C GLU A 223 -7.23 -9.02 -14.83
N LEU A 224 -7.09 -8.96 -13.49
CA LEU A 224 -6.96 -7.69 -12.77
C LEU A 224 -5.72 -6.91 -13.22
N SER A 225 -4.60 -7.60 -13.44
CA SER A 225 -3.37 -6.98 -13.95
C SER A 225 -3.57 -6.32 -15.32
N GLU A 226 -4.25 -6.99 -16.24
CA GLU A 226 -4.51 -6.48 -17.58
C GLU A 226 -5.42 -5.24 -17.54
N LYS A 227 -6.49 -5.28 -16.74
CA LYS A 227 -7.40 -4.14 -16.51
C LYS A 227 -6.65 -2.94 -15.91
N LEU A 228 -5.87 -3.17 -14.86
CA LEU A 228 -5.09 -2.11 -14.21
C LEU A 228 -4.02 -1.53 -15.15
N ARG A 229 -3.36 -2.35 -15.97
CA ARG A 229 -2.40 -1.88 -16.97
C ARG A 229 -3.07 -1.04 -18.04
N LEU A 230 -4.26 -1.44 -18.48
CA LEU A 230 -5.05 -0.66 -19.43
C LEU A 230 -5.41 0.72 -18.85
N ILE A 231 -5.90 0.77 -17.62
CA ILE A 231 -6.24 2.01 -16.91
C ILE A 231 -4.97 2.90 -16.78
N GLN A 232 -3.89 2.35 -16.24
CA GLN A 232 -2.64 3.07 -16.01
C GLN A 232 -2.11 3.74 -17.28
N LYS A 233 -2.01 2.98 -18.38
CA LYS A 233 -1.47 3.50 -19.65
C LYS A 233 -2.40 4.50 -20.35
N SER A 234 -3.72 4.33 -20.20
CA SER A 234 -4.72 5.18 -20.86
C SER A 234 -4.87 6.52 -20.16
N GLU A 235 -4.87 6.56 -18.83
CA GLU A 235 -5.01 7.78 -18.05
C GLU A 235 -3.68 8.52 -17.83
N GLY A 236 -2.58 7.78 -17.86
CA GLY A 236 -1.26 8.35 -17.83
C GLY A 236 -0.76 8.84 -16.47
N ALA A 237 -1.44 8.50 -15.37
CA ALA A 237 -1.01 8.86 -14.02
C ALA A 237 0.18 8.02 -13.51
N VAL A 238 1.18 7.81 -14.37
CA VAL A 238 2.36 6.97 -14.12
C VAL A 238 3.41 7.70 -13.30
N LEU A 239 4.17 6.95 -12.50
CA LEU A 239 5.31 7.49 -11.76
C LEU A 239 6.47 7.81 -12.71
N ALA A 240 7.10 8.97 -12.55
CA ALA A 240 8.26 9.39 -13.34
C ALA A 240 9.51 8.51 -13.05
N PRO A 241 10.46 8.39 -14.00
CA PRO A 241 11.66 7.57 -13.80
C PRO A 241 12.51 8.01 -12.62
N PHE A 242 12.71 9.31 -12.41
CA PHE A 242 13.49 9.83 -11.29
C PHE A 242 12.83 9.52 -9.95
N ASP A 243 11.51 9.75 -9.82
CA ASP A 243 10.76 9.42 -8.62
C ASP A 243 10.77 7.90 -8.35
N SER A 244 10.66 7.08 -9.41
CA SER A 244 10.78 5.63 -9.31
C SER A 244 12.14 5.21 -8.72
N TRP A 245 13.22 5.86 -9.13
CA TRP A 245 14.56 5.61 -8.60
C TRP A 245 14.69 6.05 -7.14
N LEU A 246 14.13 7.22 -6.75
CA LEU A 246 14.13 7.69 -5.35
C LEU A 246 13.40 6.70 -4.44
N ILE A 247 12.23 6.22 -4.84
CA ILE A 247 11.48 5.21 -4.07
C ILE A 247 12.28 3.92 -3.95
N GLN A 248 12.88 3.44 -5.04
CA GLN A 248 13.68 2.21 -4.99
C GLN A 248 14.91 2.35 -4.07
N ARG A 249 15.53 3.52 -4.05
CA ARG A 249 16.59 3.84 -3.09
C ARG A 249 16.07 3.86 -1.65
N GLY A 250 14.90 4.44 -1.41
CA GLY A 250 14.23 4.47 -0.10
C GLY A 250 13.88 3.08 0.44
N ILE A 251 13.39 2.19 -0.43
CA ILE A 251 13.06 0.80 -0.08
C ILE A 251 14.26 0.04 0.51
N LYS A 252 15.49 0.31 0.05
CA LYS A 252 16.71 -0.38 0.54
C LYS A 252 16.97 -0.19 2.04
N THR A 253 16.45 0.88 2.63
CA THR A 253 16.59 1.18 4.07
C THR A 253 15.29 0.95 4.85
N LEU A 254 14.25 0.43 4.21
CA LEU A 254 12.91 0.30 4.82
C LEU A 254 12.95 -0.49 6.13
N GLY A 255 13.62 -1.66 6.15
CA GLY A 255 13.69 -2.52 7.33
C GLY A 255 14.30 -1.80 8.53
N VAL A 256 15.52 -1.27 8.39
CA VAL A 256 16.21 -0.58 9.51
C VAL A 256 15.44 0.65 9.98
N ARG A 257 14.75 1.36 9.08
CA ARG A 257 13.92 2.53 9.46
C ARG A 257 12.69 2.09 10.25
N LEU A 258 11.95 1.11 9.75
CA LEU A 258 10.72 0.64 10.40
C LEU A 258 10.98 0.01 11.76
N GLU A 259 12.03 -0.80 11.90
CA GLU A 259 12.43 -1.38 13.21
C GLU A 259 12.71 -0.29 14.24
N ARG A 260 13.49 0.73 13.86
CA ARG A 260 13.79 1.84 14.76
C ARG A 260 12.55 2.69 15.06
N GLN A 261 11.74 2.99 14.05
CA GLN A 261 10.53 3.79 14.20
C GLN A 261 9.50 3.07 15.09
N GLN A 262 9.30 1.77 14.90
CA GLN A 262 8.43 0.97 15.77
C GLN A 262 8.91 0.96 17.22
N TYR A 263 10.22 0.75 17.45
CA TYR A 263 10.79 0.82 18.79
C TYR A 263 10.54 2.18 19.46
N ASN A 264 10.72 3.27 18.72
CA ASN A 264 10.46 4.62 19.21
C ASN A 264 8.96 4.84 19.49
N ALA A 265 8.11 4.43 18.55
CA ALA A 265 6.64 4.56 18.69
C ALA A 265 6.13 3.83 19.93
N HIS A 266 6.63 2.63 20.20
CA HIS A 266 6.25 1.87 21.38
C HIS A 266 6.60 2.61 22.66
N LYS A 267 7.82 3.17 22.77
CA LYS A 267 8.25 3.97 23.92
C LYS A 267 7.43 5.25 24.10
N VAL A 268 7.15 5.94 22.99
CA VAL A 268 6.31 7.15 23.01
C VAL A 268 4.89 6.81 23.44
N ALA A 269 4.30 5.74 22.90
CA ALA A 269 2.96 5.30 23.28
C ALA A 269 2.86 4.95 24.76
N GLN A 270 3.84 4.23 25.30
CA GLN A 270 3.89 3.90 26.74
C GLN A 270 4.01 5.16 27.61
N TRP A 271 4.85 6.12 27.21
CA TRP A 271 4.97 7.38 27.94
C TRP A 271 3.67 8.20 27.87
N LEU A 272 3.04 8.32 26.70
CA LEU A 272 1.77 9.02 26.53
C LEU A 272 0.65 8.42 27.42
N LYS A 273 0.60 7.10 27.59
CA LYS A 273 -0.37 6.45 28.50
C LYS A 273 -0.28 6.92 29.94
N THR A 274 0.90 7.29 30.40
CA THR A 274 1.11 7.77 31.78
C THR A 274 1.04 9.29 31.91
N HIS A 275 0.91 10.01 30.80
CA HIS A 275 0.93 11.47 30.82
C HIS A 275 -0.41 12.04 31.30
N LYS A 276 -0.37 12.93 32.31
CA LYS A 276 -1.56 13.47 33.00
C LYS A 276 -2.60 14.14 32.10
N ASN A 277 -2.19 14.73 30.98
CA ASN A 277 -3.04 15.46 30.03
C ASN A 277 -3.52 14.59 28.86
N VAL A 278 -3.13 13.32 28.79
CA VAL A 278 -3.57 12.38 27.77
C VAL A 278 -4.74 11.56 28.29
N GLN A 279 -5.80 11.46 27.49
CA GLN A 279 -7.00 10.72 27.80
C GLN A 279 -6.91 9.28 27.29
N LYS A 280 -6.47 9.10 26.04
CA LYS A 280 -6.41 7.80 25.36
C LYS A 280 -5.27 7.80 24.33
N VAL A 281 -4.59 6.67 24.20
CA VAL A 281 -3.56 6.44 23.17
C VAL A 281 -4.04 5.37 22.23
N PHE A 282 -3.82 5.59 20.92
CA PHE A 282 -4.10 4.65 19.85
C PHE A 282 -2.77 4.25 19.22
N TYR A 283 -2.35 3.04 19.49
CA TYR A 283 -1.15 2.42 18.91
C TYR A 283 -1.38 0.91 18.83
N ALA A 284 -1.28 0.37 17.63
CA ALA A 284 -1.57 -1.04 17.38
C ALA A 284 -0.64 -2.01 18.13
N GLY A 285 0.53 -1.55 18.59
CA GLY A 285 1.50 -2.35 19.35
C GLY A 285 1.31 -2.36 20.86
N LEU A 286 0.25 -1.77 21.39
CA LEU A 286 -0.11 -1.91 22.80
C LEU A 286 -0.97 -3.16 23.01
N PRO A 287 -0.64 -4.07 23.94
CA PRO A 287 -1.39 -5.33 24.16
C PRO A 287 -2.88 -5.14 24.45
N GLU A 288 -3.25 -4.02 25.06
CA GLU A 288 -4.63 -3.65 25.35
C GLU A 288 -5.36 -2.97 24.19
N SER A 289 -4.69 -2.69 23.07
CA SER A 289 -5.34 -2.08 21.91
C SER A 289 -6.32 -3.05 21.25
N PRO A 290 -7.52 -2.59 20.87
CA PRO A 290 -8.44 -3.42 20.10
C PRO A 290 -7.76 -3.94 18.82
N GLY A 291 -7.90 -5.25 18.56
CA GLY A 291 -7.30 -5.90 17.40
C GLY A 291 -5.82 -6.28 17.53
N TYR A 292 -5.18 -6.08 18.69
CA TYR A 292 -3.79 -6.50 18.93
C TYR A 292 -3.55 -7.97 18.58
N GLU A 293 -4.41 -8.88 19.07
CA GLU A 293 -4.31 -10.33 18.77
C GLU A 293 -4.53 -10.65 17.28
N VAL A 294 -5.42 -9.91 16.61
CA VAL A 294 -5.61 -10.03 15.16
C VAL A 294 -4.33 -9.64 14.44
N LEU A 295 -3.75 -8.49 14.80
CA LEU A 295 -2.54 -8.00 14.17
C LEU A 295 -1.35 -8.93 14.38
N THR A 296 -1.16 -9.50 15.56
CA THR A 296 -0.08 -10.47 15.84
C THR A 296 -0.16 -11.75 15.02
N ARG A 297 -1.35 -12.11 14.47
CA ARG A 297 -1.52 -13.26 13.58
C ARG A 297 -1.24 -12.94 12.12
N GLN A 298 -1.43 -11.68 11.70
CA GLN A 298 -1.36 -11.29 10.29
C GLN A 298 -0.17 -10.38 9.96
N ALA A 299 0.59 -9.91 10.96
CA ALA A 299 1.74 -9.04 10.75
C ALA A 299 2.92 -9.47 11.64
N THR A 300 4.13 -9.13 11.19
CA THR A 300 5.37 -9.36 11.93
C THR A 300 5.80 -8.16 12.77
N GLY A 301 5.01 -7.09 12.76
CA GLY A 301 5.22 -5.86 13.52
C GLY A 301 3.96 -5.00 13.58
N PHE A 302 4.04 -3.90 14.29
CA PHE A 302 2.90 -3.04 14.64
C PHE A 302 2.92 -1.67 13.95
N GLY A 303 3.94 -1.40 13.14
CA GLY A 303 4.14 -0.08 12.56
C GLY A 303 4.60 0.97 13.56
N ALA A 304 4.54 2.23 13.15
CA ALA A 304 5.12 3.34 13.94
C ALA A 304 4.18 4.54 14.07
N MET A 305 2.91 4.42 13.68
CA MET A 305 1.92 5.48 13.83
C MET A 305 1.32 5.45 15.23
N VAL A 306 1.28 6.61 15.89
CA VAL A 306 0.69 6.78 17.21
C VAL A 306 -0.25 7.99 17.15
N SER A 307 -1.48 7.79 17.60
CA SER A 307 -2.46 8.86 17.81
C SER A 307 -2.88 8.92 19.26
N PHE A 308 -3.33 10.06 19.73
CA PHE A 308 -3.82 10.17 21.11
C PHE A 308 -4.86 11.28 21.25
N HIS A 309 -5.76 11.12 22.22
CA HIS A 309 -6.68 12.15 22.67
C HIS A 309 -6.10 12.85 23.88
N VAL A 310 -6.13 14.17 23.88
CA VAL A 310 -5.88 15.00 25.05
C VAL A 310 -7.15 15.17 25.87
N LYS A 311 -7.02 15.42 27.18
CA LYS A 311 -8.17 15.62 28.07
C LYS A 311 -8.93 16.93 27.78
N GLU A 312 -8.20 17.95 27.35
CA GLU A 312 -8.74 19.27 27.05
C GLU A 312 -8.27 19.73 25.69
N THR A 313 -9.18 20.21 24.84
CA THR A 313 -8.85 20.67 23.47
C THR A 313 -7.85 21.80 23.43
N GLY A 314 -7.79 22.63 24.50
CA GLY A 314 -6.82 23.72 24.62
C GLY A 314 -5.35 23.29 24.63
N PHE A 315 -5.06 21.99 24.79
CA PHE A 315 -3.68 21.46 24.65
C PHE A 315 -3.25 21.18 23.21
N ILE A 316 -4.19 21.13 22.22
CA ILE A 316 -3.90 20.70 20.86
C ILE A 316 -2.93 21.68 20.19
N GLU A 317 -3.32 22.96 20.10
CA GLU A 317 -2.52 23.98 19.42
C GLU A 317 -1.11 24.14 20.03
N PRO A 318 -0.94 24.28 21.37
CA PRO A 318 0.38 24.34 21.99
C PRO A 318 1.26 23.10 21.76
N ILE A 319 0.65 21.92 21.60
CA ILE A 319 1.40 20.70 21.26
C ILE A 319 1.90 20.80 19.82
N LEU A 320 1.02 21.12 18.87
CA LEU A 320 1.36 21.20 17.45
C LEU A 320 2.41 22.25 17.14
N GLU A 321 2.43 23.37 17.86
CA GLU A 321 3.46 24.40 17.74
C GLU A 321 4.85 23.98 18.24
N ARG A 322 4.91 23.00 19.16
CA ARG A 322 6.15 22.57 19.81
C ARG A 322 6.75 21.28 19.28
N VAL A 323 5.96 20.45 18.59
CA VAL A 323 6.51 19.27 17.92
C VAL A 323 7.29 19.70 16.68
N LYS A 324 8.51 19.16 16.53
CA LYS A 324 9.42 19.48 15.42
C LYS A 324 9.50 18.33 14.43
#